data_91ac7acae450aa2c6d542848af8cd5aa
#
_entry.id   91ac7acae450aa2c6d542848af8cd5aa
#
_cell.length_a   1.000
_cell.length_b   1.000
_cell.length_c   1.000
_cell.angle_alpha   90.00
_cell.angle_beta   90.00
_cell.angle_gamma   90.00
#
_symmetry.space_group_name_H-M   'P 1'
#
loop_
_entity.id
_entity.type
_entity.pdbx_description
1 polymer ?
#
loop_
_entity_poly.entity_id
_entity_poly.type
_entity_poly.pdbx_seq_one_letter_code
_entity_poly.pdbx_strand_id
1 'polypeptide(L)'
;PLKGVDVIKGYLKSLPSDPGVYRMVNLEGDVLYVGKAKNLKKRVSNYAHPGRQSIRIQRMINQTRSMEFVTTYTEAEALLLEANLIKKLTPRYNILLRDDKSFPYILITGDHAYPQVLKYRGTRKRKGEYFGPFASAGAVNQSLAILQRAFLLRSCTDAVFTSRTRPCLLYQIKRCSAP
;
A
#
# COMPACT_ATOMS: atom_id res chain seq x y z
N PRO A 1 1.11 -18.14 -32.73
CA PRO A 1 0.94 -17.22 -31.59
C PRO A 1 2.27 -17.00 -30.91
N LEU A 2 2.63 -15.71 -30.68
CA LEU A 2 3.86 -15.33 -30.01
C LEU A 2 3.95 -16.03 -28.65
N LYS A 3 5.11 -16.60 -28.32
CA LYS A 3 5.36 -17.12 -26.98
C LYS A 3 5.37 -15.95 -25.98
N GLY A 4 4.94 -16.15 -24.76
CA GLY A 4 4.86 -15.10 -23.77
C GLY A 4 6.17 -14.34 -23.52
N VAL A 5 7.33 -14.99 -23.68
CA VAL A 5 8.65 -14.35 -23.65
C VAL A 5 8.81 -13.32 -24.77
N ASP A 6 8.35 -13.65 -25.99
CA ASP A 6 8.49 -12.75 -27.15
C ASP A 6 7.59 -11.53 -27.01
N VAL A 7 6.40 -11.72 -26.42
CA VAL A 7 5.51 -10.62 -26.02
C VAL A 7 6.22 -9.68 -25.06
N ILE A 8 6.80 -10.20 -23.97
CA ILE A 8 7.51 -9.40 -22.95
C ILE A 8 8.71 -8.67 -23.59
N LYS A 9 9.50 -9.34 -24.44
CA LYS A 9 10.62 -8.72 -25.17
C LYS A 9 10.15 -7.56 -26.05
N GLY A 10 9.00 -7.67 -26.70
CA GLY A 10 8.41 -6.59 -27.47
C GLY A 10 8.17 -5.33 -26.64
N TYR A 11 7.59 -5.48 -25.44
CA TYR A 11 7.31 -4.37 -24.53
C TYR A 11 8.58 -3.71 -23.95
N LEU A 12 9.70 -4.44 -23.82
CA LEU A 12 10.95 -3.88 -23.28
C LEU A 12 11.47 -2.66 -24.06
N LYS A 13 11.12 -2.52 -25.33
CA LYS A 13 11.51 -1.38 -26.17
C LYS A 13 10.81 -0.09 -25.74
N SER A 14 9.55 -0.18 -25.29
CA SER A 14 8.70 0.96 -24.92
C SER A 14 8.65 1.22 -23.41
N LEU A 15 9.18 0.30 -22.58
CA LEU A 15 9.16 0.46 -21.13
C LEU A 15 10.10 1.57 -20.66
N PRO A 16 9.61 2.52 -19.85
CA PRO A 16 10.44 3.56 -19.22
C PRO A 16 11.27 3.00 -18.06
N SER A 17 12.26 3.77 -17.63
CA SER A 17 13.09 3.47 -16.47
C SER A 17 12.52 4.01 -15.14
N ASP A 18 11.32 4.52 -15.17
CA ASP A 18 10.63 5.13 -14.04
C ASP A 18 10.02 4.09 -13.07
N PRO A 19 9.71 4.49 -11.84
CA PRO A 19 8.92 3.68 -10.93
C PRO A 19 7.52 3.44 -11.50
N GLY A 20 6.92 2.30 -11.13
CA GLY A 20 5.56 2.01 -11.59
C GLY A 20 5.10 0.59 -11.29
N VAL A 21 3.94 0.28 -11.84
CA VAL A 21 3.28 -1.02 -11.72
C VAL A 21 3.02 -1.58 -13.11
N TYR A 22 3.22 -2.89 -13.27
CA TYR A 22 2.94 -3.62 -14.50
C TYR A 22 1.99 -4.79 -14.23
N ARG A 23 1.23 -5.16 -15.25
CA ARG A 23 0.29 -6.29 -15.24
C ARG A 23 0.59 -7.22 -16.39
N MET A 24 0.62 -8.52 -16.14
CA MET A 24 0.68 -9.57 -17.15
C MET A 24 -0.73 -10.09 -17.40
N VAL A 25 -1.15 -10.15 -18.65
CA VAL A 25 -2.53 -10.46 -19.04
C VAL A 25 -2.53 -11.66 -19.99
N ASN A 26 -3.50 -12.56 -19.84
CA ASN A 26 -3.68 -13.74 -20.73
C ASN A 26 -4.46 -13.38 -22.00
N LEU A 27 -4.79 -14.40 -22.80
CA LEU A 27 -5.54 -14.22 -24.06
C LEU A 27 -7.00 -13.78 -23.80
N GLU A 28 -7.57 -14.21 -22.70
CA GLU A 28 -8.95 -13.95 -22.29
C GLU A 28 -9.13 -12.56 -21.67
N GLY A 29 -8.02 -11.84 -21.43
CA GLY A 29 -8.03 -10.52 -20.79
C GLY A 29 -7.90 -10.57 -19.26
N ASP A 30 -7.70 -11.76 -18.66
CA ASP A 30 -7.52 -11.87 -17.22
C ASP A 30 -6.12 -11.45 -16.80
N VAL A 31 -6.02 -10.72 -15.70
CA VAL A 31 -4.75 -10.33 -15.12
C VAL A 31 -4.13 -11.52 -14.37
N LEU A 32 -3.03 -12.02 -14.90
CA LEU A 32 -2.28 -13.14 -14.33
C LEU A 32 -1.43 -12.72 -13.13
N TYR A 33 -0.81 -11.55 -13.23
CA TYR A 33 0.15 -11.06 -12.25
C TYR A 33 0.20 -9.53 -12.26
N VAL A 34 0.35 -8.95 -11.08
CA VAL A 34 0.64 -7.52 -10.85
C VAL A 34 1.97 -7.42 -10.11
N GLY A 35 2.84 -6.52 -10.56
CA GLY A 35 4.11 -6.29 -9.89
C GLY A 35 4.52 -4.83 -9.92
N LYS A 36 5.15 -4.37 -8.83
CA LYS A 36 5.78 -3.04 -8.78
C LYS A 36 7.24 -3.08 -9.19
N ALA A 37 7.74 -1.93 -9.60
CA ALA A 37 9.16 -1.73 -9.88
C ALA A 37 9.60 -0.32 -9.47
N LYS A 38 10.84 -0.19 -9.02
CA LYS A 38 11.54 1.09 -8.94
C LYS A 38 12.03 1.54 -10.32
N ASN A 39 12.27 0.58 -11.21
CA ASN A 39 12.61 0.77 -12.61
C ASN A 39 11.90 -0.32 -13.40
N LEU A 40 10.85 0.06 -14.15
CA LEU A 40 10.00 -0.85 -14.90
C LEU A 40 10.79 -1.67 -15.91
N LYS A 41 11.62 -1.02 -16.72
CA LYS A 41 12.43 -1.68 -17.76
C LYS A 41 13.38 -2.73 -17.18
N LYS A 42 14.13 -2.38 -16.13
CA LYS A 42 15.04 -3.31 -15.45
C LYS A 42 14.31 -4.47 -14.79
N ARG A 43 13.15 -4.23 -14.21
CA ARG A 43 12.35 -5.27 -13.55
C ARG A 43 11.77 -6.26 -14.56
N VAL A 44 11.17 -5.77 -15.62
CA VAL A 44 10.52 -6.59 -16.64
C VAL A 44 11.54 -7.35 -17.49
N SER A 45 12.74 -6.80 -17.72
CA SER A 45 13.81 -7.51 -18.45
C SER A 45 14.19 -8.86 -17.81
N ASN A 46 14.01 -9.02 -16.49
CA ASN A 46 14.26 -10.28 -15.81
C ASN A 46 13.35 -11.42 -16.31
N TYR A 47 12.15 -11.11 -16.79
CA TYR A 47 11.21 -12.10 -17.36
C TYR A 47 11.55 -12.50 -18.80
N ALA A 48 12.44 -11.79 -19.47
CA ALA A 48 12.97 -12.18 -20.78
C ALA A 48 13.89 -13.40 -20.70
N HIS A 49 14.30 -13.81 -19.49
CA HIS A 49 15.15 -14.97 -19.21
C HIS A 49 14.42 -16.00 -18.31
N PRO A 50 13.43 -16.76 -18.86
CA PRO A 50 12.58 -17.65 -18.06
C PRO A 50 13.35 -18.73 -17.30
N GLY A 51 14.46 -19.22 -17.83
CA GLY A 51 15.27 -20.25 -17.18
C GLY A 51 15.86 -19.86 -15.82
N ARG A 52 15.89 -18.55 -15.50
CA ARG A 52 16.33 -18.03 -14.19
C ARG A 52 15.17 -17.80 -13.21
N GLN A 53 13.95 -18.12 -13.62
CA GLN A 53 12.73 -17.87 -12.82
C GLN A 53 12.21 -19.18 -12.22
N SER A 54 11.44 -19.06 -11.12
CA SER A 54 10.74 -20.19 -10.53
C SER A 54 9.73 -20.78 -11.54
N ILE A 55 9.40 -22.07 -11.41
CA ILE A 55 8.43 -22.77 -12.26
C ILE A 55 7.08 -22.03 -12.32
N ARG A 56 6.64 -21.44 -11.20
CA ARG A 56 5.42 -20.65 -11.12
C ARG A 56 5.47 -19.43 -12.05
N ILE A 57 6.59 -18.70 -12.03
CA ILE A 57 6.79 -17.52 -12.87
C ILE A 57 6.97 -17.92 -14.34
N GLN A 58 7.65 -19.02 -14.63
CA GLN A 58 7.75 -19.54 -15.98
C GLN A 58 6.37 -19.86 -16.59
N ARG A 59 5.47 -20.46 -15.79
CA ARG A 59 4.08 -20.74 -16.22
C ARG A 59 3.32 -19.43 -16.48
N MET A 60 3.48 -18.43 -15.63
CA MET A 60 2.90 -17.09 -15.84
C MET A 60 3.39 -16.47 -17.15
N ILE A 61 4.72 -16.47 -17.38
CA ILE A 61 5.31 -15.94 -18.62
C ILE A 61 4.72 -16.64 -19.84
N ASN A 62 4.63 -17.98 -19.84
CA ASN A 62 4.09 -18.75 -20.96
C ASN A 62 2.62 -18.42 -21.28
N GLN A 63 1.82 -18.04 -20.28
CA GLN A 63 0.42 -17.66 -20.44
C GLN A 63 0.24 -16.18 -20.81
N THR A 64 1.25 -15.34 -20.62
CA THR A 64 1.18 -13.91 -20.94
C THR A 64 1.00 -13.69 -22.44
N ARG A 65 0.03 -12.86 -22.80
CA ARG A 65 -0.27 -12.45 -24.19
C ARG A 65 -0.21 -10.96 -24.39
N SER A 66 -0.39 -10.20 -23.33
CA SER A 66 -0.18 -8.74 -23.31
C SER A 66 0.35 -8.29 -21.97
N MET A 67 0.87 -7.07 -21.94
CA MET A 67 1.34 -6.43 -20.74
C MET A 67 0.86 -4.99 -20.72
N GLU A 68 0.46 -4.53 -19.54
CA GLU A 68 0.10 -3.14 -19.29
C GLU A 68 1.00 -2.58 -18.20
N PHE A 69 1.30 -1.29 -18.24
CA PHE A 69 2.07 -0.64 -17.19
C PHE A 69 1.58 0.79 -16.95
N VAL A 70 1.79 1.24 -15.72
CA VAL A 70 1.50 2.60 -15.27
C VAL A 70 2.74 3.12 -14.54
N THR A 71 3.24 4.26 -14.96
CA THR A 71 4.33 4.97 -14.25
C THR A 71 3.78 5.71 -13.05
N THR A 72 4.60 5.84 -12.01
CA THR A 72 4.30 6.61 -10.80
C THR A 72 5.44 7.58 -10.53
N TYR A 73 5.19 8.65 -9.76
CA TYR A 73 6.24 9.60 -9.40
C TYR A 73 7.21 9.01 -8.37
N THR A 74 6.73 8.11 -7.51
CA THR A 74 7.53 7.53 -6.42
C THR A 74 7.35 6.03 -6.30
N GLU A 75 8.33 5.35 -5.69
CA GLU A 75 8.24 3.93 -5.36
C GLU A 75 7.11 3.66 -4.33
N ALA A 76 6.83 4.62 -3.44
CA ALA A 76 5.74 4.52 -2.47
C ALA A 76 4.36 4.48 -3.15
N GLU A 77 4.15 5.30 -4.17
CA GLU A 77 2.94 5.27 -4.99
C GLU A 77 2.81 3.94 -5.74
N ALA A 78 3.91 3.44 -6.32
CA ALA A 78 3.92 2.13 -6.98
C ALA A 78 3.52 1.00 -6.01
N LEU A 79 4.00 1.04 -4.76
CA LEU A 79 3.65 0.07 -3.72
C LEU A 79 2.15 0.10 -3.38
N LEU A 80 1.59 1.30 -3.23
CA LEU A 80 0.17 1.47 -2.92
C LEU A 80 -0.71 1.01 -4.09
N LEU A 81 -0.31 1.37 -5.31
CA LEU A 81 -1.04 0.99 -6.52
C LEU A 81 -1.00 -0.53 -6.74
N GLU A 82 0.16 -1.19 -6.58
CA GLU A 82 0.31 -2.64 -6.64
C GLU A 82 -0.65 -3.34 -5.67
N ALA A 83 -0.64 -2.94 -4.39
CA ALA A 83 -1.48 -3.54 -3.37
C ALA A 83 -2.98 -3.38 -3.67
N ASN A 84 -3.41 -2.21 -4.13
CA ASN A 84 -4.78 -1.95 -4.52
C ASN A 84 -5.20 -2.81 -5.73
N LEU A 85 -4.34 -2.93 -6.74
CA LEU A 85 -4.59 -3.75 -7.91
C LEU A 85 -4.63 -5.24 -7.57
N ILE A 86 -3.72 -5.74 -6.73
CA ILE A 86 -3.75 -7.15 -6.27
C ILE A 86 -5.06 -7.43 -5.52
N LYS A 87 -5.48 -6.53 -4.64
CA LYS A 87 -6.74 -6.68 -3.89
C LYS A 87 -7.98 -6.65 -4.78
N LYS A 88 -8.00 -5.77 -5.79
CA LYS A 88 -9.13 -5.61 -6.72
C LYS A 88 -9.22 -6.77 -7.72
N LEU A 89 -8.07 -7.17 -8.29
CA LEU A 89 -8.00 -8.10 -9.44
C LEU A 89 -7.75 -9.56 -9.01
N THR A 90 -7.30 -9.78 -7.77
CA THR A 90 -6.97 -11.11 -7.23
C THR A 90 -6.18 -12.01 -8.18
N PRO A 91 -5.02 -11.53 -8.73
CA PRO A 91 -4.34 -12.21 -9.82
C PRO A 91 -3.80 -13.59 -9.38
N ARG A 92 -3.99 -14.61 -10.23
CA ARG A 92 -3.67 -16.02 -9.93
C ARG A 92 -2.21 -16.26 -9.51
N TYR A 93 -1.28 -15.50 -10.06
CA TYR A 93 0.15 -15.68 -9.82
C TYR A 93 0.73 -14.74 -8.74
N ASN A 94 -0.06 -13.85 -8.15
CA ASN A 94 0.34 -13.16 -6.95
C ASN A 94 0.13 -14.07 -5.73
N ILE A 95 1.01 -13.92 -4.73
CA ILE A 95 0.77 -14.51 -3.42
C ILE A 95 -0.20 -13.56 -2.74
N LEU A 96 -1.45 -13.98 -2.63
CA LEU A 96 -2.41 -13.30 -1.77
C LEU A 96 -1.92 -13.49 -0.34
N LEU A 97 -1.35 -12.46 0.22
CA LEU A 97 -1.10 -12.41 1.66
C LEU A 97 -2.48 -12.44 2.31
N ARG A 98 -2.86 -13.58 2.89
CA ARG A 98 -4.12 -13.74 3.64
C ARG A 98 -4.16 -12.87 4.90
N ASP A 99 -3.01 -12.43 5.37
CA ASP A 99 -2.91 -11.36 6.36
C ASP A 99 -3.37 -10.06 5.72
N ASP A 100 -4.56 -9.62 6.10
CA ASP A 100 -5.13 -8.30 5.74
C ASP A 100 -4.38 -7.18 6.48
N LYS A 101 -3.05 -7.18 6.34
CA LYS A 101 -2.20 -6.09 6.80
C LYS A 101 -2.41 -4.92 5.86
N SER A 102 -3.57 -4.28 6.00
CA SER A 102 -3.87 -3.03 5.32
C SER A 102 -2.78 -1.99 5.64
N PHE A 103 -2.51 -1.12 4.68
CA PHE A 103 -1.67 0.05 4.93
C PHE A 103 -2.23 0.87 6.09
N PRO A 104 -1.38 1.46 6.95
CA PRO A 104 -1.84 2.29 8.05
C PRO A 104 -2.50 3.58 7.56
N TYR A 105 -3.48 4.01 8.34
CA TYR A 105 -4.17 5.29 8.23
C TYR A 105 -3.93 6.10 9.50
N ILE A 106 -4.09 7.41 9.40
CA ILE A 106 -4.36 8.28 10.54
C ILE A 106 -5.88 8.40 10.64
N LEU A 107 -6.45 8.05 11.79
CA LEU A 107 -7.87 8.19 12.08
C LEU A 107 -8.07 9.30 13.10
N ILE A 108 -8.96 10.25 12.78
CA ILE A 108 -9.55 11.18 13.72
C ILE A 108 -10.96 10.65 14.04
N THR A 109 -11.20 10.26 15.29
CA THR A 109 -12.49 9.67 15.68
C THR A 109 -13.62 10.70 15.67
N GLY A 110 -14.81 10.29 15.23
CA GLY A 110 -15.99 11.16 15.16
C GLY A 110 -17.14 10.70 16.09
N ASP A 111 -16.83 9.84 17.05
CA ASP A 111 -17.78 9.22 17.98
C ASP A 111 -17.70 9.77 19.41
N HIS A 112 -16.89 10.80 19.65
CA HIS A 112 -16.67 11.43 20.95
C HIS A 112 -16.56 12.94 20.81
N ALA A 113 -17.03 13.71 21.81
CA ALA A 113 -16.94 15.18 21.83
C ALA A 113 -15.50 15.70 21.72
N TYR A 114 -14.55 14.94 22.25
CA TYR A 114 -13.10 15.21 22.12
C TYR A 114 -12.46 14.14 21.26
N PRO A 115 -12.28 14.37 19.94
CA PRO A 115 -11.74 13.39 19.01
C PRO A 115 -10.37 12.86 19.42
N GLN A 116 -10.17 11.55 19.26
CA GLN A 116 -8.88 10.91 19.41
C GLN A 116 -8.17 10.86 18.07
N VAL A 117 -6.86 11.11 18.03
CA VAL A 117 -6.02 10.91 16.85
C VAL A 117 -5.13 9.69 17.05
N LEU A 118 -5.25 8.70 16.15
CA LEU A 118 -4.53 7.43 16.27
C LEU A 118 -4.14 6.83 14.94
N LYS A 119 -3.15 5.93 15.00
CA LYS A 119 -2.83 5.05 13.87
C LYS A 119 -3.85 3.93 13.80
N TYR A 120 -4.47 3.75 12.64
CA TYR A 120 -5.47 2.72 12.40
C TYR A 120 -5.03 1.76 11.28
N ARG A 121 -5.39 0.49 11.42
CA ARG A 121 -5.24 -0.54 10.39
C ARG A 121 -6.48 -1.42 10.35
N GLY A 122 -6.81 -1.94 9.18
CA GLY A 122 -7.95 -2.82 8.96
C GLY A 122 -9.10 -2.13 8.25
N THR A 123 -10.28 -2.75 8.29
CA THR A 123 -11.49 -2.23 7.66
C THR A 123 -11.99 -0.96 8.37
N ARG A 124 -12.37 0.07 7.61
CA ARG A 124 -12.82 1.39 8.12
C ARG A 124 -14.20 1.28 8.80
N LYS A 125 -14.27 0.56 9.91
CA LYS A 125 -15.52 0.35 10.66
C LYS A 125 -15.80 1.43 11.72
N ARG A 126 -14.75 2.06 12.25
CA ARG A 126 -14.89 3.10 13.28
C ARG A 126 -15.34 4.41 12.64
N LYS A 127 -16.29 5.12 13.26
CA LYS A 127 -16.77 6.41 12.81
C LYS A 127 -15.65 7.46 12.95
N GLY A 128 -15.41 8.25 11.91
CA GLY A 128 -14.39 9.29 11.91
C GLY A 128 -13.78 9.53 10.52
N GLU A 129 -12.78 10.39 10.48
CA GLU A 129 -12.08 10.75 9.26
C GLU A 129 -10.78 9.96 9.13
N TYR A 130 -10.56 9.38 7.95
CA TYR A 130 -9.42 8.53 7.64
C TYR A 130 -8.51 9.20 6.61
N PHE A 131 -7.28 9.46 7.00
CA PHE A 131 -6.23 10.02 6.15
C PHE A 131 -5.24 8.93 5.76
N GLY A 132 -4.91 8.84 4.49
CA GLY A 132 -4.05 7.79 3.92
C GLY A 132 -4.75 7.03 2.80
N PRO A 133 -4.27 5.85 2.39
CA PRO A 133 -3.29 4.99 3.07
C PRO A 133 -1.85 5.51 2.98
N PHE A 134 -1.02 5.15 3.98
CA PHE A 134 0.40 5.47 4.01
C PHE A 134 1.26 4.22 3.80
N ALA A 135 2.30 4.32 2.98
CA ALA A 135 3.19 3.20 2.69
C ALA A 135 4.07 2.79 3.89
N SER A 136 4.34 3.71 4.83
CA SER A 136 5.23 3.49 5.97
C SER A 136 4.52 3.73 7.31
N ALA A 137 4.54 2.69 8.15
CA ALA A 137 4.04 2.80 9.53
C ALA A 137 4.92 3.70 10.41
N GLY A 138 6.22 3.79 10.11
CA GLY A 138 7.16 4.70 10.77
C GLY A 138 6.82 6.17 10.48
N ALA A 139 6.57 6.50 9.20
CA ALA A 139 6.15 7.85 8.80
C ALA A 139 4.85 8.27 9.50
N VAL A 140 3.87 7.37 9.61
CA VAL A 140 2.62 7.65 10.35
C VAL A 140 2.88 7.94 11.82
N ASN A 141 3.74 7.17 12.49
CA ASN A 141 4.07 7.42 13.89
C ASN A 141 4.77 8.77 14.09
N GLN A 142 5.69 9.15 13.18
CA GLN A 142 6.35 10.45 13.21
C GLN A 142 5.36 11.60 13.00
N SER A 143 4.48 11.48 12.00
CA SER A 143 3.43 12.48 11.73
C SER A 143 2.49 12.65 12.92
N LEU A 144 2.06 11.55 13.56
CA LEU A 144 1.24 11.61 14.76
C LEU A 144 1.95 12.32 15.91
N ALA A 145 3.24 12.04 16.12
CA ALA A 145 4.02 12.69 17.17
C ALA A 145 4.14 14.21 16.94
N ILE A 146 4.31 14.64 15.68
CA ILE A 146 4.37 16.06 15.30
C ILE A 146 2.99 16.72 15.50
N LEU A 147 1.91 16.11 15.01
CA LEU A 147 0.55 16.61 15.15
C LEU A 147 0.14 16.74 16.63
N GLN A 148 0.46 15.75 17.46
CA GLN A 148 0.19 15.81 18.90
C GLN A 148 0.93 16.94 19.60
N ARG A 149 2.16 17.25 19.20
CA ARG A 149 2.91 18.38 19.75
C ARG A 149 2.38 19.73 19.28
N ALA A 150 2.06 19.85 18.00
CA ALA A 150 1.63 21.12 17.40
C ALA A 150 0.22 21.52 17.84
N PHE A 151 -0.69 20.55 17.95
CA PHE A 151 -2.11 20.78 18.19
C PHE A 151 -2.60 20.28 19.55
N LEU A 152 -1.72 19.72 20.39
CA LEU A 152 -2.03 19.17 21.72
C LEU A 152 -3.19 18.16 21.70
N LEU A 153 -3.24 17.30 20.66
CA LEU A 153 -4.33 16.39 20.39
C LEU A 153 -4.41 15.24 21.39
N ARG A 154 -5.63 14.84 21.74
CA ARG A 154 -5.87 13.69 22.59
C ARG A 154 -5.44 12.38 21.89
N SER A 155 -4.64 11.57 22.59
CA SER A 155 -4.20 10.25 22.11
C SER A 155 -4.71 9.09 22.96
N CYS A 156 -5.25 9.34 24.16
CA CYS A 156 -5.81 8.30 25.04
C CYS A 156 -7.14 7.75 24.51
N THR A 157 -7.44 6.51 24.87
CA THR A 157 -8.75 5.88 24.57
C THR A 157 -9.87 6.52 25.37
N ASP A 158 -11.12 6.37 24.90
CA ASP A 158 -12.31 6.93 25.56
C ASP A 158 -12.45 6.40 27.00
N ALA A 159 -12.20 5.10 27.20
CA ALA A 159 -12.22 4.48 28.54
C ALA A 159 -11.21 5.13 29.49
N VAL A 160 -9.98 5.39 29.03
CA VAL A 160 -8.96 6.08 29.84
C VAL A 160 -9.32 7.54 30.06
N PHE A 161 -9.93 8.20 29.07
CA PHE A 161 -10.39 9.57 29.20
C PHE A 161 -11.47 9.71 30.28
N THR A 162 -12.50 8.88 30.21
CA THR A 162 -13.65 8.91 31.13
C THR A 162 -13.28 8.51 32.57
N SER A 163 -12.28 7.64 32.74
CA SER A 163 -11.85 7.18 34.07
C SER A 163 -11.00 8.19 34.85
N ARG A 164 -10.59 9.28 34.22
CA ARG A 164 -9.68 10.25 34.86
C ARG A 164 -10.42 11.41 35.50
N THR A 165 -10.00 11.75 36.71
CA THR A 165 -10.48 12.91 37.47
C THR A 165 -9.49 14.09 37.48
N ARG A 166 -8.29 13.90 36.91
CA ARG A 166 -7.25 14.92 36.86
C ARG A 166 -6.43 14.84 35.56
N PRO A 167 -5.82 15.95 35.08
CA PRO A 167 -4.93 15.97 33.93
C PRO A 167 -3.79 14.96 34.06
N CYS A 168 -3.45 14.31 32.95
CA CYS A 168 -2.41 13.28 32.91
C CYS A 168 -1.02 13.88 32.62
N LEU A 169 0.02 13.02 32.66
CA LEU A 169 1.40 13.41 32.35
C LEU A 169 1.54 14.10 30.99
N LEU A 170 0.75 13.67 29.97
CA LEU A 170 0.80 14.30 28.64
C LEU A 170 0.40 15.78 28.66
N TYR A 171 -0.49 16.18 29.56
CA TYR A 171 -0.80 17.59 29.81
C TYR A 171 0.38 18.32 30.43
N GLN A 172 0.99 17.74 31.48
CA GLN A 172 2.14 18.36 32.16
C GLN A 172 3.32 18.58 31.22
N ILE A 173 3.60 17.65 30.30
CA ILE A 173 4.67 17.78 29.30
C ILE A 173 4.22 18.49 28.00
N LYS A 174 3.08 19.20 28.02
CA LYS A 174 2.51 19.97 26.90
C LYS A 174 2.36 19.17 25.61
N ARG A 175 1.80 17.97 25.69
CA ARG A 175 1.48 17.09 24.54
C ARG A 175 -0.02 16.78 24.41
N CYS A 176 -0.85 17.32 25.30
CA CYS A 176 -2.31 17.20 25.29
C CYS A 176 -2.90 18.43 25.96
N SER A 177 -4.03 18.91 25.47
CA SER A 177 -4.78 20.04 26.08
C SER A 177 -5.51 19.66 27.37
N ALA A 178 -5.65 18.35 27.70
CA ALA A 178 -6.49 17.81 28.76
C ALA A 178 -7.93 18.33 28.68
N PRO A 179 -8.62 18.10 27.52
CA PRO A 179 -9.97 18.60 27.27
C PRO A 179 -11.01 18.00 28.24
#